data_e0d3de1945cad167b98e655e31df5946
#
_entry.id   e0d3de1945cad167b98e655e31df5946
#
_cell.length_a   1.000
_cell.length_b   1.000
_cell.length_c   1.000
_cell.angle_alpha   90.00
_cell.angle_beta   90.00
_cell.angle_gamma   90.00
#
_symmetry.space_group_name_H-M   'P 1'
#
loop_
_entity.id
_entity.type
_entity.pdbx_description
1 polymer ?
#
loop_
_entity_poly.entity_id
_entity_poly.type
_entity_poly.pdbx_seq_one_letter_code
_entity_poly.pdbx_strand_id
1 'polypeptide(L)'
;AQRRALEAGVPEAFLTSLDGWTAAATTIDTGRPGSLTVFRLEIDCVCVSESLEPGRLPVDLGFASERPGLMHSCGHDMHAATGLTLARWVTANRDALCGRIRFVFQPAEEGVRGARAMFARGLARGADYLWTQHITTSIRENEIFASAGGFLATEKIDISFHGSSEFLSLIHIS
;
A
#
# COMPACT_ATOMS: atom_id res chain seq x y z
N ALA A 1 -12.49 10.47 3.00
CA ALA A 1 -12.32 9.05 3.35
C ALA A 1 -13.40 8.59 4.34
N GLN A 2 -13.52 9.19 5.52
CA GLN A 2 -14.49 8.77 6.56
C GLN A 2 -15.94 8.75 6.05
N ARG A 3 -16.40 9.81 5.36
CA ARG A 3 -17.76 9.86 4.80
C ARG A 3 -18.03 8.68 3.87
N ARG A 4 -17.13 8.36 2.94
CA ARG A 4 -17.29 7.21 2.01
C ARG A 4 -17.31 5.87 2.75
N ALA A 5 -16.54 5.74 3.83
CA ALA A 5 -16.54 4.53 4.64
C ALA A 5 -17.89 4.35 5.38
N LEU A 6 -18.48 5.43 5.91
CA LEU A 6 -19.81 5.40 6.50
C LEU A 6 -20.88 5.04 5.47
N GLU A 7 -20.85 5.65 4.29
CA GLU A 7 -21.72 5.33 3.16
C GLU A 7 -21.59 3.86 2.71
N ALA A 8 -20.40 3.27 2.85
CA ALA A 8 -20.12 1.85 2.60
C ALA A 8 -20.48 0.93 3.79
N GLY A 9 -21.10 1.45 4.84
CA GLY A 9 -21.57 0.68 5.97
C GLY A 9 -20.51 0.35 7.03
N VAL A 10 -19.37 1.02 7.01
CA VAL A 10 -18.35 0.87 8.06
C VAL A 10 -18.86 1.57 9.32
N PRO A 11 -18.90 0.89 10.50
CA PRO A 11 -19.41 1.48 11.73
C PRO A 11 -18.60 2.72 12.14
N GLU A 12 -19.28 3.80 12.54
CA GLU A 12 -18.64 5.04 12.97
C GLU A 12 -17.70 4.83 14.17
N ALA A 13 -18.10 3.99 15.12
CA ALA A 13 -17.26 3.62 16.25
C ALA A 13 -15.93 3.01 15.84
N PHE A 14 -15.92 2.21 14.76
CA PHE A 14 -14.69 1.66 14.19
C PHE A 14 -13.82 2.77 13.59
N LEU A 15 -14.39 3.68 12.79
CA LEU A 15 -13.67 4.79 12.21
C LEU A 15 -13.07 5.72 13.26
N THR A 16 -13.80 5.99 14.34
CA THR A 16 -13.32 6.77 15.47
C THR A 16 -12.16 6.07 16.18
N SER A 17 -12.23 4.75 16.32
CA SER A 17 -11.14 3.96 16.96
C SER A 17 -9.82 3.98 16.17
N LEU A 18 -9.85 4.33 14.89
CA LEU A 18 -8.65 4.44 14.06
C LEU A 18 -7.80 5.68 14.40
N ASP A 19 -8.37 6.67 15.09
CA ASP A 19 -7.66 7.89 15.53
C ASP A 19 -6.82 8.54 14.41
N GLY A 20 -7.41 8.65 13.21
CA GLY A 20 -6.74 9.16 12.01
C GLY A 20 -5.76 8.20 11.33
N TRP A 21 -5.54 7.03 11.87
CA TRP A 21 -4.74 6.00 11.22
C TRP A 21 -5.49 5.39 10.04
N THR A 22 -4.80 5.22 8.93
CA THR A 22 -5.37 4.67 7.68
C THR A 22 -4.93 3.24 7.40
N ALA A 23 -4.12 2.64 8.28
CA ALA A 23 -3.75 1.24 8.20
C ALA A 23 -4.95 0.34 8.54
N ALA A 24 -5.05 -0.78 7.83
CA ALA A 24 -6.01 -1.82 8.15
C ALA A 24 -5.30 -3.16 8.32
N ALA A 25 -5.79 -3.98 9.25
CA ALA A 25 -5.29 -5.34 9.39
C ALA A 25 -6.44 -6.28 9.76
N THR A 26 -6.39 -7.49 9.23
CA THR A 26 -7.29 -8.58 9.60
C THR A 26 -6.51 -9.87 9.79
N THR A 27 -6.99 -10.74 10.66
CA THR A 27 -6.41 -12.06 10.86
C THR A 27 -7.49 -13.11 10.64
N ILE A 28 -7.21 -14.04 9.73
CA ILE A 28 -8.05 -15.22 9.51
C ILE A 28 -7.42 -16.35 10.29
N ASP A 29 -8.14 -16.84 11.29
CA ASP A 29 -7.74 -18.00 12.08
C ASP A 29 -8.42 -19.25 11.50
N THR A 30 -7.64 -20.27 11.15
CA THR A 30 -8.17 -21.52 10.61
C THR A 30 -8.77 -22.42 11.68
N GLY A 31 -8.55 -22.11 12.96
CA GLY A 31 -8.93 -22.96 14.08
C GLY A 31 -8.04 -24.20 14.25
N ARG A 32 -6.99 -24.34 13.45
CA ARG A 32 -6.03 -25.44 13.48
C ARG A 32 -4.64 -24.94 13.86
N PRO A 33 -3.86 -25.71 14.64
CA PRO A 33 -2.48 -25.34 14.98
C PRO A 33 -1.63 -25.08 13.73
N GLY A 34 -0.75 -24.12 13.82
CA GLY A 34 0.16 -23.74 12.74
C GLY A 34 0.75 -22.36 12.95
N SER A 35 1.55 -21.93 11.99
CA SER A 35 2.25 -20.65 12.02
C SER A 35 1.32 -19.44 11.85
N LEU A 36 1.81 -18.29 12.29
CA LEU A 36 1.26 -16.99 11.91
C LEU A 36 2.04 -16.47 10.68
N THR A 37 1.38 -16.46 9.54
CA THR A 37 1.90 -15.84 8.32
C THR A 37 1.30 -14.44 8.17
N VAL A 38 2.14 -13.43 7.99
CA VAL A 38 1.72 -12.05 7.78
C VAL A 38 2.01 -11.65 6.34
N PHE A 39 0.98 -11.16 5.63
CA PHE A 39 1.11 -10.51 4.33
C PHE A 39 1.05 -9.00 4.52
N ARG A 40 2.11 -8.30 4.15
CA ARG A 40 2.18 -6.85 4.18
C ARG A 40 2.01 -6.31 2.76
N LEU A 41 1.08 -5.38 2.60
CA LEU A 41 0.67 -4.82 1.31
C LEU A 41 0.56 -3.31 1.45
N GLU A 42 1.25 -2.57 0.61
CA GLU A 42 1.16 -1.11 0.56
C GLU A 42 -0.15 -0.67 -0.09
N ILE A 43 -0.66 0.48 0.34
CA ILE A 43 -1.92 1.03 -0.16
C ILE A 43 -1.89 2.53 -0.44
N ASP A 44 -0.76 3.19 -0.23
CA ASP A 44 -0.63 4.62 -0.49
C ASP A 44 -0.34 4.92 -1.97
N CYS A 45 -0.64 6.14 -2.37
CA CYS A 45 -0.39 6.68 -3.70
C CYS A 45 0.72 7.73 -3.66
N VAL A 46 1.17 8.18 -4.82
CA VAL A 46 2.18 9.22 -4.98
C VAL A 46 1.57 10.54 -5.46
N CYS A 47 2.31 11.64 -5.24
CA CYS A 47 1.91 12.99 -5.63
C CYS A 47 2.23 13.24 -7.12
N VAL A 48 1.53 12.55 -8.00
CA VAL A 48 1.63 12.65 -9.46
C VAL A 48 0.22 12.78 -10.04
N SER A 49 0.04 13.62 -11.03
CA SER A 49 -1.24 13.72 -11.75
C SER A 49 -1.39 12.57 -12.73
N GLU A 50 -2.49 11.85 -12.63
CA GLU A 50 -2.83 10.84 -13.62
C GLU A 50 -3.29 11.49 -14.92
N SER A 51 -2.80 10.97 -16.06
CA SER A 51 -3.29 11.40 -17.36
C SER A 51 -4.71 10.87 -17.58
N LEU A 52 -5.61 11.76 -17.97
CA LEU A 52 -7.01 11.44 -18.27
C LEU A 52 -7.27 11.27 -19.78
N GLU A 53 -6.23 11.07 -20.58
CA GLU A 53 -6.36 10.89 -22.01
C GLU A 53 -7.04 9.56 -22.35
N PRO A 54 -7.91 9.54 -23.37
CA PRO A 54 -8.55 8.32 -23.87
C PRO A 54 -7.53 7.27 -24.35
N GLY A 55 -7.87 6.01 -24.25
CA GLY A 55 -7.01 4.87 -24.60
C GLY A 55 -6.15 4.36 -23.44
N ARG A 56 -6.23 4.99 -22.28
CA ARG A 56 -5.66 4.49 -21.05
C ARG A 56 -6.67 3.65 -20.27
N LEU A 57 -6.30 2.43 -19.91
CA LEU A 57 -7.21 1.52 -19.19
C LEU A 57 -7.90 2.13 -17.98
N PRO A 58 -7.21 2.87 -17.08
CA PRO A 58 -7.88 3.50 -15.93
C PRO A 58 -8.99 4.47 -16.35
N VAL A 59 -8.80 5.20 -17.45
CA VAL A 59 -9.79 6.15 -17.98
C VAL A 59 -10.93 5.41 -18.66
N ASP A 60 -10.60 4.49 -19.57
CA ASP A 60 -11.57 3.78 -20.39
C ASP A 60 -12.48 2.87 -19.56
N LEU A 61 -11.97 2.32 -18.45
CA LEU A 61 -12.70 1.46 -17.53
C LEU A 61 -13.26 2.19 -16.30
N GLY A 62 -13.06 3.50 -16.20
CA GLY A 62 -13.70 4.35 -15.18
C GLY A 62 -13.15 4.20 -13.78
N PHE A 63 -11.86 3.87 -13.62
CA PHE A 63 -11.20 3.81 -12.32
C PHE A 63 -9.96 4.70 -12.19
N ALA A 64 -9.77 5.66 -13.10
CA ALA A 64 -8.75 6.68 -12.96
C ALA A 64 -8.91 7.46 -11.66
N SER A 65 -7.81 8.07 -11.18
CA SER A 65 -7.83 8.84 -9.94
C SER A 65 -8.88 9.96 -9.98
N GLU A 66 -9.73 10.01 -8.99
CA GLU A 66 -10.69 11.10 -8.78
C GLU A 66 -10.06 12.31 -8.06
N ARG A 67 -8.78 12.24 -7.72
CA ARG A 67 -8.05 13.28 -6.99
C ARG A 67 -6.93 13.84 -7.83
N PRO A 68 -7.06 15.10 -8.34
CA PRO A 68 -5.97 15.74 -9.06
C PRO A 68 -4.66 15.73 -8.26
N GLY A 69 -3.55 15.46 -8.93
CA GLY A 69 -2.23 15.41 -8.31
C GLY A 69 -1.92 14.16 -7.50
N LEU A 70 -2.80 13.15 -7.50
CA LEU A 70 -2.56 11.89 -6.82
C LEU A 70 -2.89 10.71 -7.75
N MET A 71 -2.01 9.73 -7.84
CA MET A 71 -2.27 8.46 -8.55
C MET A 71 -1.47 7.30 -7.98
N HIS A 72 -1.89 6.09 -8.31
CA HIS A 72 -1.14 4.87 -8.01
C HIS A 72 -0.13 4.53 -9.11
N SER A 73 0.92 5.36 -9.29
CA SER A 73 1.96 5.08 -10.29
C SER A 73 3.03 4.10 -9.81
N CYS A 74 3.04 3.76 -8.53
CA CYS A 74 3.91 2.72 -7.96
C CYS A 74 3.27 1.33 -7.91
N GLY A 75 1.94 1.23 -8.17
CA GLY A 75 1.23 -0.05 -8.24
C GLY A 75 0.69 -0.58 -6.92
N HIS A 76 0.62 0.24 -5.88
CA HIS A 76 0.08 -0.17 -4.58
C HIS A 76 -1.42 -0.49 -4.61
N ASP A 77 -2.17 0.01 -5.59
CA ASP A 77 -3.55 -0.41 -5.90
C ASP A 77 -3.62 -1.89 -6.28
N MET A 78 -2.66 -2.38 -7.07
CA MET A 78 -2.56 -3.81 -7.40
C MET A 78 -2.14 -4.65 -6.18
N HIS A 79 -1.29 -4.11 -5.28
CA HIS A 79 -0.97 -4.77 -4.03
C HIS A 79 -2.21 -4.91 -3.15
N ALA A 80 -3.02 -3.85 -3.02
CA ALA A 80 -4.28 -3.89 -2.29
C ALA A 80 -5.26 -4.91 -2.89
N ALA A 81 -5.41 -4.92 -4.22
CA ALA A 81 -6.29 -5.87 -4.93
C ALA A 81 -5.83 -7.32 -4.73
N THR A 82 -4.52 -7.57 -4.81
CA THR A 82 -3.93 -8.90 -4.54
C THR A 82 -4.22 -9.35 -3.12
N GLY A 83 -4.02 -8.46 -2.14
CA GLY A 83 -4.29 -8.76 -0.73
C GLY A 83 -5.75 -9.09 -0.46
N LEU A 84 -6.67 -8.31 -1.02
CA LEU A 84 -8.11 -8.57 -0.90
C LEU A 84 -8.52 -9.89 -1.56
N THR A 85 -7.98 -10.18 -2.74
CA THR A 85 -8.24 -11.43 -3.46
C THR A 85 -7.72 -12.63 -2.67
N LEU A 86 -6.49 -12.55 -2.16
CA LEU A 86 -5.90 -13.60 -1.34
C LEU A 86 -6.67 -13.80 -0.03
N ALA A 87 -7.09 -12.72 0.63
CA ALA A 87 -7.90 -12.81 1.85
C ALA A 87 -9.25 -13.51 1.60
N ARG A 88 -9.90 -13.21 0.47
CA ARG A 88 -11.12 -13.91 0.05
C ARG A 88 -10.86 -15.40 -0.21
N TRP A 89 -9.78 -15.71 -0.91
CA TRP A 89 -9.41 -17.10 -1.19
C TRP A 89 -9.10 -17.87 0.10
N VAL A 90 -8.32 -17.29 1.01
CA VAL A 90 -8.01 -17.89 2.34
C VAL A 90 -9.29 -18.14 3.13
N THR A 91 -10.23 -17.18 3.11
CA THR A 91 -11.52 -17.33 3.80
C THR A 91 -12.33 -18.48 3.23
N ALA A 92 -12.39 -18.59 1.91
CA ALA A 92 -13.14 -19.63 1.21
C ALA A 92 -12.50 -21.04 1.37
N ASN A 93 -11.19 -21.11 1.56
CA ASN A 93 -10.44 -22.37 1.68
C ASN A 93 -9.93 -22.61 3.12
N ARG A 94 -10.51 -21.94 4.09
CA ARG A 94 -10.09 -21.96 5.49
C ARG A 94 -9.90 -23.38 6.04
N ASP A 95 -10.79 -24.30 5.66
CA ASP A 95 -10.77 -25.69 6.13
C ASP A 95 -9.63 -26.52 5.53
N ALA A 96 -8.97 -26.05 4.47
CA ALA A 96 -7.80 -26.69 3.87
C ALA A 96 -6.47 -26.14 4.42
N LEU A 97 -6.50 -25.07 5.21
CA LEU A 97 -5.33 -24.35 5.71
C LEU A 97 -5.10 -24.61 7.20
N CYS A 98 -3.90 -24.35 7.71
CA CYS A 98 -3.52 -24.43 9.11
C CYS A 98 -2.94 -23.10 9.60
N GLY A 99 -3.00 -22.85 10.91
CA GLY A 99 -2.44 -21.64 11.51
C GLY A 99 -3.30 -20.41 11.32
N ARG A 100 -2.65 -19.26 11.33
CA ARG A 100 -3.29 -17.94 11.20
C ARG A 100 -2.65 -17.16 10.07
N ILE A 101 -3.47 -16.49 9.30
CA ILE A 101 -3.02 -15.64 8.19
C ILE A 101 -3.48 -14.21 8.48
N ARG A 102 -2.52 -13.29 8.57
CA ARG A 102 -2.78 -11.88 8.82
C ARG A 102 -2.48 -11.06 7.57
N PHE A 103 -3.44 -10.27 7.14
CA PHE A 103 -3.27 -9.28 6.09
C PHE A 103 -3.12 -7.91 6.73
N VAL A 104 -2.10 -7.17 6.30
CA VAL A 104 -1.76 -5.85 6.82
C VAL A 104 -1.66 -4.89 5.65
N PHE A 105 -2.61 -3.97 5.53
CA PHE A 105 -2.65 -2.93 4.52
C PHE A 105 -1.96 -1.69 5.05
N GLN A 106 -0.75 -1.44 4.54
CA GLN A 106 0.16 -0.42 5.03
C GLN A 106 0.02 0.88 4.26
N PRO A 107 -0.29 2.01 4.90
CA PRO A 107 -0.17 3.34 4.33
C PRO A 107 1.27 3.87 4.43
N ALA A 108 1.54 4.98 3.71
CA ALA A 108 2.75 5.80 3.83
C ALA A 108 4.07 5.02 3.66
N GLU A 109 4.10 4.08 2.72
CA GLU A 109 5.32 3.41 2.29
C GLU A 109 6.24 4.41 1.59
N GLU A 110 5.70 5.17 0.64
CA GLU A 110 6.40 6.20 -0.15
C GLU A 110 7.07 7.28 0.73
N GLY A 111 6.56 7.46 1.93
CA GLY A 111 7.11 8.35 2.94
C GLY A 111 8.14 7.71 3.87
N VAL A 112 8.43 6.40 3.74
CA VAL A 112 9.30 5.62 4.63
C VAL A 112 8.83 5.68 6.10
N ARG A 113 7.53 5.78 6.37
CA ARG A 113 6.95 6.02 7.70
C ARG A 113 6.01 4.93 8.17
N GLY A 114 5.19 4.39 7.26
CA GLY A 114 4.09 3.49 7.58
C GLY A 114 4.53 2.21 8.28
N ALA A 115 5.56 1.54 7.79
CA ALA A 115 6.06 0.29 8.36
C ALA A 115 6.44 0.45 9.83
N ARG A 116 7.20 1.49 10.18
CA ARG A 116 7.63 1.74 11.57
C ARG A 116 6.44 1.90 12.52
N ALA A 117 5.43 2.65 12.10
CA ALA A 117 4.22 2.86 12.88
C ALA A 117 3.44 1.56 13.10
N MET A 118 3.35 0.72 12.08
CA MET A 118 2.65 -0.56 12.14
C MET A 118 3.39 -1.58 13.01
N PHE A 119 4.72 -1.62 12.93
CA PHE A 119 5.53 -2.44 13.83
C PHE A 119 5.39 -2.01 15.29
N ALA A 120 5.39 -0.70 15.57
CA ALA A 120 5.16 -0.16 16.92
C ALA A 120 3.79 -0.56 17.48
N ARG A 121 2.76 -0.67 16.62
CA ARG A 121 1.41 -1.16 16.96
C ARG A 121 1.32 -2.70 17.05
N GLY A 122 2.40 -3.42 16.82
CA GLY A 122 2.48 -4.87 16.95
C GLY A 122 1.82 -5.65 15.83
N LEU A 123 1.58 -5.05 14.66
CA LEU A 123 0.88 -5.73 13.56
C LEU A 123 1.66 -6.92 12.98
N ALA A 124 2.98 -6.97 13.15
CA ALA A 124 3.81 -8.13 12.82
C ALA A 124 4.22 -8.95 14.05
N ARG A 125 3.71 -8.62 15.25
CA ARG A 125 4.10 -9.35 16.48
C ARG A 125 3.68 -10.80 16.43
N GLY A 126 4.63 -11.68 16.72
CA GLY A 126 4.43 -13.13 16.75
C GLY A 126 4.33 -13.76 15.36
N ALA A 127 4.71 -13.05 14.30
CA ALA A 127 4.78 -13.63 12.97
C ALA A 127 5.92 -14.65 12.89
N ASP A 128 5.61 -15.84 12.38
CA ASP A 128 6.60 -16.84 12.01
C ASP A 128 7.14 -16.57 10.60
N TYR A 129 6.26 -16.06 9.72
CA TYR A 129 6.61 -15.66 8.36
C TYR A 129 6.04 -14.29 8.04
N LEU A 130 6.84 -13.47 7.34
CA LEU A 130 6.43 -12.18 6.79
C LEU A 130 6.66 -12.19 5.29
N TRP A 131 5.59 -11.96 4.55
CA TRP A 131 5.60 -11.80 3.10
C TRP A 131 5.32 -10.37 2.72
N THR A 132 6.10 -9.87 1.79
CA THR A 132 5.87 -8.62 1.10
C THR A 132 6.09 -8.84 -0.39
N GLN A 133 5.43 -8.04 -1.21
CA GLN A 133 5.56 -8.10 -2.66
C GLN A 133 5.63 -6.70 -3.22
N HIS A 134 6.20 -6.57 -4.40
CA HIS A 134 6.10 -5.37 -5.20
C HIS A 134 5.98 -5.75 -6.67
N ILE A 135 5.04 -5.12 -7.39
CA ILE A 135 4.99 -5.24 -8.84
C ILE A 135 6.08 -4.34 -9.45
N THR A 136 6.59 -4.73 -10.60
CA THR A 136 7.61 -3.96 -11.30
C THR A 136 7.51 -4.16 -12.81
N THR A 137 7.88 -3.13 -13.55
CA THR A 137 7.99 -3.21 -15.02
C THR A 137 9.27 -3.91 -15.49
N SER A 138 10.16 -4.27 -14.56
CA SER A 138 11.43 -4.94 -14.85
C SER A 138 11.32 -6.47 -14.96
N ILE A 139 10.16 -7.03 -14.62
CA ILE A 139 9.86 -8.46 -14.68
C ILE A 139 8.76 -8.69 -15.70
N ARG A 140 8.85 -9.78 -16.47
CA ARG A 140 7.86 -10.11 -17.47
C ARG A 140 6.54 -10.56 -16.83
N GLU A 141 5.48 -10.42 -17.59
CA GLU A 141 4.18 -10.96 -17.19
C GLU A 141 4.29 -12.47 -16.88
N ASN A 142 3.62 -12.90 -15.83
CA ASN A 142 3.63 -14.27 -15.30
C ASN A 142 4.98 -14.75 -14.71
N GLU A 143 5.93 -13.87 -14.50
CA GLU A 143 7.16 -14.18 -13.79
C GLU A 143 7.10 -13.68 -12.34
N ILE A 144 7.64 -14.45 -11.42
CA ILE A 144 7.84 -14.07 -10.01
C ILE A 144 9.33 -14.13 -9.73
N PHE A 145 9.87 -13.03 -9.23
CA PHE A 145 11.26 -12.93 -8.82
C PHE A 145 11.35 -12.89 -7.30
N ALA A 146 11.89 -13.93 -6.70
CA ALA A 146 12.10 -14.04 -5.26
C ALA A 146 13.56 -13.68 -4.95
N SER A 147 13.86 -12.38 -4.80
CA SER A 147 15.17 -11.91 -4.37
C SER A 147 15.00 -10.94 -3.21
N ALA A 148 15.86 -11.08 -2.20
CA ALA A 148 15.92 -10.17 -1.07
C ALA A 148 17.11 -9.20 -1.15
N GLY A 149 17.85 -9.16 -2.25
CA GLY A 149 19.06 -8.35 -2.41
C GLY A 149 18.88 -7.11 -3.28
N GLY A 150 19.77 -6.13 -3.13
CA GLY A 150 19.85 -4.98 -4.01
C GLY A 150 18.99 -3.77 -3.63
N PHE A 151 18.25 -3.82 -2.53
CA PHE A 151 17.52 -2.65 -2.02
C PHE A 151 18.46 -1.68 -1.31
N LEU A 152 18.30 -0.39 -1.60
CA LEU A 152 19.06 0.69 -0.99
C LEU A 152 18.29 1.28 0.19
N ALA A 153 19.03 1.73 1.20
CA ALA A 153 18.45 2.61 2.22
C ALA A 153 18.23 3.99 1.61
N THR A 154 17.10 4.60 1.88
CA THR A 154 16.75 5.93 1.38
C THR A 154 16.53 6.91 2.53
N GLU A 155 16.96 8.15 2.30
CA GLU A 155 16.63 9.29 3.13
C GLU A 155 15.95 10.34 2.25
N LYS A 156 14.86 10.95 2.73
CA LYS A 156 14.16 12.01 2.02
C LYS A 156 14.54 13.34 2.61
N ILE A 157 15.02 14.24 1.76
CA ILE A 157 15.42 15.59 2.13
C ILE A 157 14.61 16.56 1.26
N ASP A 158 13.85 17.43 1.91
CA ASP A 158 13.15 18.53 1.25
C ASP A 158 13.99 19.79 1.38
N ILE A 159 14.40 20.39 0.26
CA ILE A 159 15.17 21.62 0.22
C ILE A 159 14.34 22.69 -0.47
N SER A 160 14.04 23.78 0.24
CA SER A 160 13.32 24.92 -0.31
C SER A 160 14.27 26.10 -0.46
N PHE A 161 14.34 26.66 -1.67
CA PHE A 161 15.08 27.88 -1.96
C PHE A 161 14.09 29.03 -2.10
N HIS A 162 14.31 30.07 -1.33
CA HIS A 162 13.53 31.32 -1.39
C HIS A 162 14.45 32.44 -1.91
N GLY A 163 14.12 32.99 -3.06
CA GLY A 163 14.88 34.08 -3.69
C GLY A 163 13.97 35.09 -4.34
N SER A 164 14.50 36.24 -4.75
CA SER A 164 13.77 37.18 -5.59
C SER A 164 13.67 36.64 -7.01
N SER A 165 12.52 36.83 -7.66
CA SER A 165 12.22 36.32 -9.01
C SER A 165 12.98 37.03 -10.15
N GLU A 166 13.92 37.91 -9.83
CA GLU A 166 14.56 38.80 -10.83
C GLU A 166 15.72 38.14 -11.60
N PHE A 167 16.24 36.98 -11.19
CA PHE A 167 17.35 36.32 -11.87
C PHE A 167 17.18 34.79 -11.99
N LEU A 168 16.31 34.36 -12.89
CA LEU A 168 16.14 32.94 -13.25
C LEU A 168 17.33 32.35 -14.01
N SER A 169 18.30 33.17 -14.45
CA SER A 169 19.42 32.75 -15.30
C SER A 169 20.62 32.18 -14.52
N LEU A 170 20.58 32.13 -13.19
CA LEU A 170 21.70 31.66 -12.38
C LEU A 170 21.50 30.28 -11.75
N ILE A 171 20.38 29.61 -12.01
CA ILE A 171 20.18 28.23 -11.54
C ILE A 171 20.43 27.26 -12.70
N HIS A 172 21.68 27.08 -13.05
CA HIS A 172 22.13 25.90 -13.78
C HIS A 172 22.68 24.90 -12.75
N ILE A 173 21.86 23.96 -12.36
CA ILE A 173 22.33 22.75 -11.68
C ILE A 173 22.55 21.72 -12.79
N SER A 174 23.81 21.51 -13.13
CA SER A 174 24.27 20.42 -14.02
C SER A 174 24.36 19.12 -13.26
#